data_838ae91022c47d07a98014a7af953602
#
_entry.id   838ae91022c47d07a98014a7af953602
#
_cell.length_a   1.000
_cell.length_b   1.000
_cell.length_c   1.000
_cell.angle_alpha   90.00
_cell.angle_beta   90.00
_cell.angle_gamma   90.00
#
_symmetry.space_group_name_H-M   'P 1'
#
loop_
_entity.id
_entity.type
_entity.pdbx_description
1 polymer ?
#
loop_
_entity_poly.entity_id
_entity_poly.type
_entity_poly.pdbx_seq_one_letter_code
_entity_poly.pdbx_strand_id
1 'polypeptide(L)'
;MRHGMSGRKLNRTSSHRKAMFSSLAAALIKHEQIKTTLPKAKDLRPVVEKLVTLGKRGGLHARRQLIATLQDDKLAAKVIGPLAERYKARKGGYTRVLKAGFRYGDAAPMAIIEFVDRDVAAKGQDSGPVAAATPADEAPAETA
;
A
#
# COMPACT_ATOMS: atom_id res chain seq x y z
N MET A 1 -26.64 -9.01 18.62
CA MET A 1 -26.11 -7.63 18.55
C MET A 1 -24.60 -7.67 18.28
N ARG A 2 -24.03 -6.70 17.53
CA ARG A 2 -22.60 -6.63 17.17
C ARG A 2 -21.91 -5.49 17.91
N HIS A 3 -21.98 -5.50 19.22
CA HIS A 3 -21.29 -4.47 20.04
C HIS A 3 -19.77 -4.65 19.98
N GLY A 4 -19.04 -3.58 19.72
CA GLY A 4 -17.59 -3.57 19.64
C GLY A 4 -16.98 -4.35 18.44
N MET A 5 -17.77 -4.93 17.55
CA MET A 5 -17.32 -5.66 16.39
C MET A 5 -17.37 -4.78 15.14
N SER A 6 -16.23 -4.41 14.59
CA SER A 6 -16.09 -3.67 13.33
C SER A 6 -15.46 -4.56 12.24
N GLY A 7 -15.72 -4.22 10.99
CA GLY A 7 -15.18 -4.92 9.83
C GLY A 7 -15.90 -6.22 9.48
N ARG A 8 -15.52 -6.78 8.33
CA ARG A 8 -16.04 -8.05 7.79
C ARG A 8 -15.20 -9.22 8.26
N LYS A 9 -15.85 -10.37 8.49
CA LYS A 9 -15.12 -11.62 8.79
C LYS A 9 -14.32 -12.15 7.59
N LEU A 10 -14.78 -11.91 6.36
CA LEU A 10 -14.15 -12.34 5.09
C LEU A 10 -13.90 -13.86 5.04
N ASN A 11 -14.72 -14.62 5.75
CA ASN A 11 -14.60 -16.07 5.91
C ASN A 11 -13.20 -16.51 6.36
N ARG A 12 -12.60 -15.78 7.31
CA ARG A 12 -11.23 -16.00 7.80
C ARG A 12 -11.19 -15.98 9.33
N THR A 13 -10.23 -16.71 9.90
CA THR A 13 -9.88 -16.61 11.32
C THR A 13 -9.31 -15.23 11.64
N SER A 14 -9.28 -14.85 12.90
CA SER A 14 -8.78 -13.53 13.33
C SER A 14 -7.33 -13.30 12.93
N SER A 15 -6.46 -14.30 13.17
CA SER A 15 -5.03 -14.24 12.82
C SER A 15 -4.82 -14.14 11.30
N HIS A 16 -5.52 -14.98 10.52
CA HIS A 16 -5.43 -14.97 9.06
C HIS A 16 -5.92 -13.62 8.47
N ARG A 17 -6.99 -13.05 9.03
CA ARG A 17 -7.49 -11.74 8.61
C ARG A 17 -6.49 -10.63 8.91
N LYS A 18 -5.86 -10.64 10.10
CA LYS A 18 -4.81 -9.69 10.47
C LYS A 18 -3.62 -9.78 9.51
N ALA A 19 -3.11 -10.97 9.24
CA ALA A 19 -2.01 -11.19 8.30
C ALA A 19 -2.36 -10.74 6.88
N MET A 20 -3.56 -11.03 6.40
CA MET A 20 -4.04 -10.59 5.09
C MET A 20 -4.05 -9.06 4.97
N PHE A 21 -4.57 -8.33 5.97
CA PHE A 21 -4.58 -6.87 5.93
C PHE A 21 -3.20 -6.26 6.09
N SER A 22 -2.30 -6.90 6.86
CA SER A 22 -0.89 -6.51 6.93
C SER A 22 -0.22 -6.59 5.56
N SER A 23 -0.35 -7.72 4.87
CA SER A 23 0.21 -7.91 3.53
C SER A 23 -0.40 -6.95 2.49
N LEU A 24 -1.72 -6.74 2.52
CA LEU A 24 -2.37 -5.77 1.63
C LEU A 24 -1.94 -4.33 1.91
N ALA A 25 -1.74 -3.97 3.18
CA ALA A 25 -1.25 -2.64 3.56
C ALA A 25 0.20 -2.44 3.11
N ALA A 26 1.05 -3.45 3.28
CA ALA A 26 2.43 -3.45 2.80
C ALA A 26 2.47 -3.26 1.27
N ALA A 27 1.67 -4.02 0.51
CA ALA A 27 1.58 -3.89 -0.94
C ALA A 27 1.08 -2.49 -1.37
N LEU A 28 0.05 -1.94 -0.68
CA LEU A 28 -0.44 -0.60 -0.99
C LEU A 28 0.59 0.49 -0.71
N ILE A 29 1.33 0.40 0.40
CA ILE A 29 2.41 1.36 0.72
C ILE A 29 3.53 1.26 -0.31
N LYS A 30 3.88 0.04 -0.74
CA LYS A 30 4.94 -0.21 -1.71
C LYS A 30 4.60 0.37 -3.08
N HIS A 31 3.48 -0.04 -3.65
CA HIS A 31 3.07 0.25 -5.02
C HIS A 31 2.14 1.46 -5.17
N GLU A 32 1.69 2.03 -4.08
CA GLU A 32 0.76 3.17 -3.98
C GLU A 32 -0.60 2.98 -4.69
N GLN A 33 -0.78 1.87 -5.42
CA GLN A 33 -2.04 1.45 -6.04
C GLN A 33 -2.09 -0.08 -6.14
N ILE A 34 -3.17 -0.69 -5.66
CA ILE A 34 -3.42 -2.13 -5.81
C ILE A 34 -4.85 -2.41 -6.27
N LYS A 35 -5.05 -3.54 -6.97
CA LYS A 35 -6.36 -4.05 -7.37
C LYS A 35 -6.74 -5.22 -6.47
N THR A 36 -7.92 -5.17 -5.85
CA THR A 36 -8.43 -6.23 -4.97
C THR A 36 -9.95 -6.28 -5.02
N THR A 37 -10.57 -7.17 -4.25
CA THR A 37 -12.04 -7.19 -4.18
C THR A 37 -12.58 -6.00 -3.38
N LEU A 38 -13.73 -5.49 -3.78
CA LEU A 38 -14.36 -4.30 -3.18
C LEU A 38 -14.53 -4.39 -1.64
N PRO A 39 -14.98 -5.52 -1.05
CA PRO A 39 -15.07 -5.64 0.41
C PRO A 39 -13.70 -5.51 1.11
N LYS A 40 -12.64 -6.13 0.54
CA LYS A 40 -11.28 -6.03 1.08
C LYS A 40 -10.75 -4.60 0.99
N ALA A 41 -10.93 -3.92 -0.15
CA ALA A 41 -10.52 -2.54 -0.33
C ALA A 41 -11.18 -1.59 0.69
N LYS A 42 -12.49 -1.76 0.92
CA LYS A 42 -13.23 -0.96 1.90
C LYS A 42 -12.72 -1.15 3.34
N ASP A 43 -12.42 -2.38 3.74
CA ASP A 43 -11.93 -2.67 5.09
C ASP A 43 -10.43 -2.39 5.26
N LEU A 44 -9.66 -2.39 4.16
CA LEU A 44 -8.24 -2.01 4.16
C LEU A 44 -8.05 -0.50 4.40
N ARG A 45 -8.94 0.33 3.87
CA ARG A 45 -8.84 1.79 3.97
C ARG A 45 -8.56 2.29 5.39
N PRO A 46 -9.37 1.98 6.41
CA PRO A 46 -9.11 2.44 7.77
C PRO A 46 -7.80 1.90 8.36
N VAL A 47 -7.35 0.73 7.96
CA VAL A 47 -6.08 0.16 8.41
C VAL A 47 -4.91 1.00 7.91
N VAL A 48 -4.86 1.27 6.60
CA VAL A 48 -3.78 2.06 5.99
C VAL A 48 -3.81 3.51 6.47
N GLU A 49 -4.98 4.12 6.58
CA GLU A 49 -5.09 5.50 7.06
C GLU A 49 -4.59 5.68 8.50
N LYS A 50 -4.79 4.68 9.37
CA LYS A 50 -4.19 4.66 10.71
C LYS A 50 -2.66 4.58 10.65
N LEU A 51 -2.10 3.77 9.75
CA LEU A 51 -0.65 3.66 9.57
C LEU A 51 -0.04 4.98 9.08
N VAL A 52 -0.66 5.65 8.11
CA VAL A 52 -0.22 6.97 7.64
C VAL A 52 -0.30 8.01 8.76
N THR A 53 -1.39 8.03 9.52
CA THR A 53 -1.53 8.94 10.67
C THR A 53 -0.47 8.68 11.74
N LEU A 54 -0.12 7.41 11.98
CA LEU A 54 0.94 7.03 12.90
C LEU A 54 2.30 7.49 12.38
N GLY A 55 2.58 7.33 11.08
CA GLY A 55 3.79 7.82 10.42
C GLY A 55 3.96 9.34 10.54
N LYS A 56 2.87 10.09 10.40
CA LYS A 56 2.86 11.57 10.59
C LYS A 56 3.22 12.02 12.00
N ARG A 57 2.91 11.21 13.03
CA ARG A 57 3.34 11.50 14.40
C ARG A 57 4.85 11.38 14.55
N GLY A 58 5.47 10.47 13.79
CA GLY A 58 6.91 10.25 13.83
C GLY A 58 7.42 9.67 15.15
N GLY A 59 8.74 9.68 15.30
CA GLY A 59 9.41 9.19 16.49
C GLY A 59 9.65 7.67 16.52
N LEU A 60 10.50 7.25 17.44
CA LEU A 60 10.93 5.86 17.58
C LEU A 60 9.75 4.91 17.89
N HIS A 61 8.83 5.35 18.74
CA HIS A 61 7.66 4.54 19.11
C HIS A 61 6.76 4.27 17.89
N ALA A 62 6.46 5.29 17.09
CA ALA A 62 5.68 5.14 15.87
C ALA A 62 6.36 4.19 14.86
N ARG A 63 7.68 4.32 14.69
CA ARG A 63 8.46 3.41 13.84
C ARG A 63 8.34 1.95 14.28
N ARG A 64 8.52 1.67 15.58
CA ARG A 64 8.38 0.32 16.12
C ARG A 64 6.98 -0.26 15.89
N GLN A 65 5.92 0.53 16.06
CA GLN A 65 4.55 0.10 15.80
C GLN A 65 4.29 -0.18 14.30
N LEU A 66 4.85 0.64 13.41
CA LEU A 66 4.77 0.43 11.95
C LEU A 66 5.47 -0.87 11.55
N ILE A 67 6.68 -1.11 12.04
CA ILE A 67 7.43 -2.34 11.78
C ILE A 67 6.67 -3.56 12.31
N ALA A 68 6.13 -3.49 13.52
CA ALA A 68 5.34 -4.57 14.10
C ALA A 68 4.09 -4.92 13.28
N THR A 69 3.52 -3.93 12.58
CA THR A 69 2.33 -4.13 11.74
C THR A 69 2.68 -4.56 10.33
N LEU A 70 3.65 -3.90 9.68
CA LEU A 70 4.03 -4.12 8.29
C LEU A 70 5.04 -5.26 8.13
N GLN A 71 5.80 -5.57 9.18
CA GLN A 71 6.89 -6.56 9.22
C GLN A 71 8.02 -6.25 8.22
N ASP A 72 8.16 -4.98 7.83
CA ASP A 72 9.16 -4.49 6.90
C ASP A 72 9.64 -3.09 7.32
N ASP A 73 10.95 -2.94 7.55
CA ASP A 73 11.55 -1.68 7.98
C ASP A 73 11.61 -0.64 6.84
N LYS A 74 11.81 -1.09 5.59
CA LYS A 74 11.85 -0.20 4.42
C LYS A 74 10.47 0.46 4.18
N LEU A 75 9.40 -0.32 4.31
CA LEU A 75 8.05 0.21 4.20
C LEU A 75 7.69 1.13 5.35
N ALA A 76 8.12 0.81 6.58
CA ALA A 76 7.95 1.70 7.73
C ALA A 76 8.68 3.03 7.52
N ALA A 77 9.90 3.00 6.96
CA ALA A 77 10.65 4.21 6.59
C ALA A 77 9.92 5.02 5.51
N LYS A 78 9.34 4.37 4.49
CA LYS A 78 8.53 5.06 3.45
C LYS A 78 7.30 5.75 4.06
N VAL A 79 6.66 5.15 5.06
CA VAL A 79 5.49 5.75 5.72
C VAL A 79 5.89 6.97 6.55
N ILE A 80 7.00 6.91 7.30
CA ILE A 80 7.48 8.01 8.17
C ILE A 80 8.09 9.16 7.35
N GLY A 81 8.76 8.86 6.26
CA GLY A 81 9.41 9.84 5.40
C GLY A 81 8.46 10.37 4.31
N PRO A 82 8.57 9.85 3.08
CA PRO A 82 7.88 10.43 1.91
C PRO A 82 6.35 10.55 2.06
N LEU A 83 5.68 9.53 2.62
CA LEU A 83 4.23 9.57 2.77
C LEU A 83 3.78 10.53 3.88
N ALA A 84 4.49 10.56 5.01
CA ALA A 84 4.16 11.48 6.11
C ALA A 84 4.32 12.94 5.66
N GLU A 85 5.35 13.25 4.89
CA GLU A 85 5.60 14.59 4.36
C GLU A 85 4.55 14.99 3.33
N ARG A 86 4.23 14.10 2.38
CA ARG A 86 3.18 14.30 1.36
C ARG A 86 1.83 14.64 1.98
N TYR A 87 1.46 13.96 3.06
CA TYR A 87 0.17 14.14 3.72
C TYR A 87 0.19 15.03 4.96
N LYS A 88 1.26 15.78 5.20
CA LYS A 88 1.41 16.62 6.40
C LYS A 88 0.24 17.57 6.62
N ALA A 89 -0.21 18.22 5.57
CA ALA A 89 -1.33 19.18 5.63
C ALA A 89 -2.71 18.52 5.64
N ARG A 90 -2.84 17.26 5.22
CA ARG A 90 -4.12 16.56 5.10
C ARG A 90 -4.49 15.90 6.43
N LYS A 91 -5.69 16.19 6.96
CA LYS A 91 -6.13 15.68 8.28
C LYS A 91 -6.72 14.26 8.24
N GLY A 92 -6.85 13.63 7.08
CA GLY A 92 -7.40 12.29 6.88
C GLY A 92 -7.82 12.08 5.43
N GLY A 93 -8.38 10.89 5.09
CA GLY A 93 -8.81 10.59 3.73
C GLY A 93 -7.64 10.49 2.76
N TYR A 94 -6.60 9.74 3.15
CA TYR A 94 -5.38 9.58 2.35
C TYR A 94 -5.55 8.61 1.19
N THR A 95 -6.61 7.77 1.22
CA THR A 95 -6.83 6.72 0.25
C THR A 95 -8.16 6.90 -0.48
N ARG A 96 -8.21 6.42 -1.73
CA ARG A 96 -9.39 6.40 -2.59
C ARG A 96 -9.67 4.97 -3.03
N VAL A 97 -10.95 4.61 -3.11
CA VAL A 97 -11.40 3.30 -3.61
C VAL A 97 -12.26 3.53 -4.84
N LEU A 98 -11.85 2.99 -5.97
CA LEU A 98 -12.53 3.07 -7.27
C LEU A 98 -13.08 1.67 -7.60
N LYS A 99 -14.34 1.59 -8.06
CA LYS A 99 -14.91 0.32 -8.54
C LYS A 99 -14.25 -0.05 -9.87
N ALA A 100 -13.90 -1.33 -10.05
CA ALA A 100 -13.17 -1.83 -11.21
C ALA A 100 -13.88 -3.03 -11.87
N GLY A 101 -15.23 -3.01 -11.87
CA GLY A 101 -16.04 -4.06 -12.48
C GLY A 101 -16.04 -5.36 -11.70
N PHE A 102 -16.15 -6.48 -12.41
CA PHE A 102 -16.22 -7.82 -11.85
C PHE A 102 -15.03 -8.66 -12.32
N ARG A 103 -14.64 -9.63 -11.49
CA ARG A 103 -13.58 -10.58 -11.85
C ARG A 103 -14.16 -11.66 -12.74
N TYR A 104 -13.42 -12.00 -13.82
CA TYR A 104 -13.77 -13.12 -14.67
C TYR A 104 -13.71 -14.44 -13.87
N GLY A 105 -14.66 -15.31 -14.11
CA GLY A 105 -14.80 -16.60 -13.44
C GLY A 105 -15.82 -16.60 -12.31
N ASP A 106 -15.57 -15.86 -11.23
CA ASP A 106 -16.44 -15.84 -10.03
C ASP A 106 -17.31 -14.57 -9.88
N ALA A 107 -17.26 -13.66 -10.86
CA ALA A 107 -17.99 -12.40 -10.85
C ALA A 107 -17.84 -11.57 -9.56
N ALA A 108 -16.74 -11.74 -8.82
CA ALA A 108 -16.49 -10.99 -7.62
C ALA A 108 -16.33 -9.49 -7.93
N PRO A 109 -16.96 -8.57 -7.18
CA PRO A 109 -16.81 -7.13 -7.39
C PRO A 109 -15.37 -6.71 -7.07
N MET A 110 -14.70 -6.11 -8.03
CA MET A 110 -13.33 -5.64 -7.93
C MET A 110 -13.27 -4.14 -7.63
N ALA A 111 -12.18 -3.73 -7.01
CA ALA A 111 -11.88 -2.33 -6.76
C ALA A 111 -10.37 -2.08 -6.85
N ILE A 112 -10.02 -0.86 -7.21
CA ILE A 112 -8.70 -0.31 -7.10
C ILE A 112 -8.67 0.57 -5.86
N ILE A 113 -7.72 0.32 -4.96
CA ILE A 113 -7.42 1.22 -3.86
C ILE A 113 -6.08 1.88 -4.13
N GLU A 114 -6.02 3.18 -3.94
CA GLU A 114 -4.84 4.00 -4.22
C GLU A 114 -4.70 5.13 -3.22
N PHE A 115 -3.50 5.65 -3.07
CA PHE A 115 -3.27 6.93 -2.41
C PHE A 115 -3.76 8.08 -3.28
N VAL A 116 -4.35 9.13 -2.68
CA VAL A 116 -4.97 10.25 -3.42
C VAL A 116 -3.93 10.98 -4.29
N ASP A 117 -2.75 11.23 -3.73
CA ASP A 117 -1.64 11.90 -4.41
C ASP A 117 -0.50 10.88 -4.65
N ARG A 118 -0.83 9.76 -5.33
CA ARG A 118 0.09 8.64 -5.52
C ARG A 118 1.26 8.98 -6.43
N ASP A 119 2.40 8.38 -6.18
CA ASP A 119 3.50 8.31 -7.12
C ASP A 119 3.23 7.23 -8.17
N VAL A 120 3.14 7.64 -9.42
CA VAL A 120 2.85 6.73 -10.55
C VAL A 120 4.01 5.76 -10.78
N ALA A 121 5.24 6.20 -10.54
CA ALA A 121 6.45 5.38 -10.71
C ALA A 121 6.58 4.27 -9.66
N ALA A 122 5.91 4.40 -8.52
CA ALA A 122 5.94 3.37 -7.47
C ALA A 122 5.19 2.08 -7.85
N LYS A 123 4.29 2.15 -8.85
CA LYS A 123 3.48 1.00 -9.26
C LYS A 123 4.32 0.00 -10.04
N GLY A 124 4.32 -1.25 -9.60
CA GLY A 124 4.89 -2.36 -10.36
C GLY A 124 6.41 -2.51 -10.27
N GLN A 125 7.08 -1.77 -9.40
CA GLN A 125 8.54 -1.80 -9.27
C GLN A 125 9.16 -3.21 -9.08
N ASP A 126 8.40 -4.19 -8.58
CA ASP A 126 8.85 -5.58 -8.42
C ASP A 126 7.91 -6.59 -9.12
N SER A 127 7.07 -6.12 -10.04
CA SER A 127 6.07 -6.93 -10.73
C SER A 127 6.52 -7.22 -12.17
N GLY A 128 7.55 -7.99 -12.34
CA GLY A 128 8.05 -8.39 -13.65
C GLY A 128 9.52 -8.78 -13.63
N PRO A 129 10.04 -9.35 -14.75
CA PRO A 129 11.46 -9.57 -14.88
C PRO A 129 12.17 -8.21 -14.77
N VAL A 130 13.20 -8.16 -13.93
CA VAL A 130 14.08 -6.99 -13.83
C VAL A 130 14.67 -6.80 -15.23
N ALA A 131 14.28 -5.75 -15.93
CA ALA A 131 14.95 -5.38 -17.16
C ALA A 131 16.42 -5.15 -16.78
N ALA A 132 17.32 -6.02 -17.31
CA ALA A 132 18.75 -5.80 -17.17
C ALA A 132 19.03 -4.40 -17.71
N ALA A 133 19.66 -3.56 -16.90
CA ALA A 133 20.10 -2.26 -17.36
C ALA A 133 21.00 -2.50 -18.56
N THR A 134 20.56 -2.08 -19.73
CA THR A 134 21.42 -2.02 -20.91
C THR A 134 22.59 -1.12 -20.55
N PRO A 135 23.86 -1.60 -20.66
CA PRO A 135 24.97 -0.71 -20.46
C PRO A 135 24.85 0.44 -21.46
N ALA A 136 24.90 1.67 -20.93
CA ALA A 136 24.88 2.86 -21.75
C ALA A 136 25.94 2.72 -22.84
N ASP A 137 25.51 2.91 -24.09
CA ASP A 137 26.29 2.93 -25.29
C ASP A 137 27.54 3.80 -25.09
N GLU A 138 28.69 3.16 -25.02
CA GLU A 138 30.00 3.83 -25.02
C GLU A 138 30.17 4.45 -26.41
N ALA A 139 29.98 5.75 -26.50
CA ALA A 139 30.23 6.50 -27.71
C ALA A 139 31.67 6.25 -28.19
N PRO A 140 31.93 5.91 -29.46
CA PRO A 140 33.28 5.73 -29.95
C PRO A 140 34.04 7.06 -29.91
N ALA A 141 35.16 7.04 -29.18
CA ALA A 141 36.10 8.14 -29.19
C ALA A 141 36.62 8.35 -30.63
N GLU A 142 36.29 9.50 -31.16
CA GLU A 142 36.82 9.97 -32.46
C GLU A 142 38.30 10.31 -32.24
N THR A 143 39.18 9.50 -32.84
CA THR A 143 40.60 9.79 -32.96
C THR A 143 40.82 10.60 -34.23
N ALA A 144 41.23 11.86 -34.01
CA ALA A 144 41.85 12.69 -35.04
C ALA A 144 43.36 12.48 -35.02
#